data_a7a691aeb71e0c78c7c4dcb018e0e054
#
_entry.id   a7a691aeb71e0c78c7c4dcb018e0e054
#
_cell.length_a   1.000
_cell.length_b   1.000
_cell.length_c   1.000
_cell.angle_alpha   90.00
_cell.angle_beta   90.00
_cell.angle_gamma   90.00
#
_symmetry.space_group_name_H-M   'P 1'
#
loop_
_entity.id
_entity.type
_entity.pdbx_description
1 polymer ?
#
loop_
_entity_poly.entity_id
_entity_poly.type
_entity_poly.pdbx_seq_one_letter_code
_entity_poly.pdbx_strand_id
1 'polypeptide(L)'
;MSDYVRNKQVLYPVTKELLKKLNCDDIYELEEKFPARSKFEAEGFIDYSGTKNYNRYLAYELDSNYGTESGEFGRARFLKPAEQEKYKKIFSDVIPEDLIDPTLFKYVDYCYYDCCEADDYYVKKDSFEEEI
;
A
#
# COMPACT_ATOMS: atom_id res chain seq x y z
N MET A 1 -0.15 -9.69 -25.89
CA MET A 1 -0.85 -10.43 -24.85
C MET A 1 -1.11 -9.54 -23.66
N SER A 2 -2.34 -9.58 -23.23
CA SER A 2 -2.79 -8.80 -22.10
C SER A 2 -2.48 -9.60 -20.82
N ASP A 3 -1.67 -9.02 -20.00
CA ASP A 3 -1.31 -9.66 -18.75
C ASP A 3 -1.93 -8.93 -17.58
N TYR A 4 -2.51 -9.68 -16.68
CA TYR A 4 -2.93 -9.17 -15.40
C TYR A 4 -1.77 -9.25 -14.42
N VAL A 5 -1.63 -8.21 -13.60
CA VAL A 5 -0.64 -8.16 -12.53
C VAL A 5 -1.39 -8.25 -11.21
N ARG A 6 -1.00 -9.18 -10.36
CA ARG A 6 -1.55 -9.31 -9.01
C ARG A 6 -0.49 -8.94 -8.00
N ASN A 7 -0.82 -8.00 -7.13
CA ASN A 7 0.06 -7.52 -6.07
C ASN A 7 -0.58 -7.69 -4.71
N LYS A 8 0.24 -8.07 -3.74
CA LYS A 8 -0.12 -8.09 -2.33
C LYS A 8 0.83 -7.18 -1.59
N GLN A 9 0.30 -6.21 -0.85
CA GLN A 9 1.10 -5.19 -0.19
C GLN A 9 0.54 -4.83 1.17
N VAL A 10 1.40 -4.38 2.06
CA VAL A 10 1.00 -3.71 3.28
C VAL A 10 1.17 -2.21 3.07
N LEU A 11 0.13 -1.44 3.37
CA LEU A 11 0.07 0.00 3.12
C LEU A 11 0.07 0.79 4.43
N TYR A 12 0.82 1.88 4.44
CA TYR A 12 0.74 2.89 5.49
C TYR A 12 0.35 4.23 4.88
N PRO A 13 -0.68 4.93 5.41
CA PRO A 13 -1.13 6.19 4.82
C PRO A 13 -0.10 7.30 5.01
N VAL A 14 0.17 8.03 3.92
CA VAL A 14 1.09 9.17 3.94
C VAL A 14 0.27 10.45 3.91
N THR A 15 0.16 11.08 5.06
CA THR A 15 -0.54 12.35 5.22
C THR A 15 0.41 13.54 5.07
N LYS A 16 -0.15 14.73 4.84
CA LYS A 16 0.64 15.96 4.82
C LYS A 16 1.37 16.21 6.13
N GLU A 17 0.75 15.84 7.24
CA GLU A 17 1.37 15.97 8.57
C GLU A 17 2.57 15.05 8.73
N LEU A 18 2.46 13.81 8.27
CA LEU A 18 3.58 12.87 8.28
C LEU A 18 4.73 13.39 7.41
N LEU A 19 4.45 13.87 6.22
CA LEU A 19 5.46 14.43 5.33
C LEU A 19 6.20 15.61 5.96
N LYS A 20 5.49 16.50 6.65
CA LYS A 20 6.11 17.61 7.40
C LYS A 20 7.07 17.12 8.47
N LYS A 21 6.66 16.11 9.24
CA LYS A 21 7.50 15.51 10.29
C LYS A 21 8.75 14.85 9.73
N LEU A 22 8.66 14.36 8.48
CA LEU A 22 9.79 13.74 7.79
C LEU A 22 10.62 14.74 6.96
N ASN A 23 10.28 16.02 6.97
CA ASN A 23 10.91 17.06 6.16
C ASN A 23 10.84 16.74 4.65
N CYS A 24 9.73 16.20 4.20
CA CYS A 24 9.46 15.91 2.79
C CYS A 24 8.36 16.81 2.26
N ASP A 25 8.51 17.32 1.04
CA ASP A 25 7.49 18.13 0.39
C ASP A 25 6.37 17.29 -0.19
N ASP A 26 6.71 16.08 -0.67
CA ASP A 26 5.76 15.14 -1.25
C ASP A 26 6.20 13.68 -1.05
N ILE A 27 5.36 12.76 -1.48
CA ILE A 27 5.62 11.32 -1.35
C ILE A 27 6.81 10.86 -2.20
N TYR A 28 7.07 11.53 -3.32
CA TYR A 28 8.19 11.19 -4.19
C TYR A 28 9.54 11.52 -3.54
N GLU A 29 9.60 12.63 -2.81
CA GLU A 29 10.78 12.98 -2.03
C GLU A 29 11.03 11.97 -0.90
N LEU A 30 9.96 11.46 -0.29
CA LEU A 30 10.07 10.38 0.69
C LEU A 30 10.60 9.09 0.02
N GLU A 31 10.10 8.76 -1.17
CA GLU A 31 10.52 7.57 -1.92
C GLU A 31 12.02 7.58 -2.24
N GLU A 32 12.60 8.75 -2.52
CA GLU A 32 14.03 8.91 -2.78
C GLU A 32 14.90 8.52 -1.59
N LYS A 33 14.35 8.53 -0.38
CA LYS A 33 15.05 8.13 0.85
C LYS A 33 15.03 6.64 1.11
N PHE A 34 14.30 5.87 0.30
CA PHE A 34 14.22 4.42 0.49
C PHE A 34 15.56 3.74 0.19
N PRO A 35 15.91 2.69 0.95
CA PRO A 35 17.09 1.92 0.65
C PRO A 35 17.04 1.35 -0.78
N ALA A 36 18.17 1.32 -1.46
CA ALA A 36 18.26 0.68 -2.78
C ALA A 36 17.82 -0.79 -2.69
N ARG A 37 17.03 -1.24 -3.65
CA ARG A 37 16.47 -2.61 -3.71
C ARG A 37 15.54 -2.96 -2.55
N SER A 38 14.99 -1.96 -1.88
CA SER A 38 13.98 -2.23 -0.87
C SER A 38 12.66 -2.65 -1.52
N LYS A 39 11.80 -3.27 -0.71
CA LYS A 39 10.43 -3.63 -1.12
C LYS A 39 9.43 -2.48 -0.91
N PHE A 40 9.92 -1.30 -0.56
CA PHE A 40 9.07 -0.13 -0.34
C PHE A 40 8.88 0.66 -1.63
N GLU A 41 7.66 1.11 -1.85
CA GLU A 41 7.31 1.99 -2.98
C GLU A 41 6.16 2.93 -2.60
N ALA A 42 6.03 4.02 -3.34
CA ALA A 42 4.93 4.95 -3.18
C ALA A 42 3.76 4.51 -4.07
N GLU A 43 2.57 4.39 -3.49
CA GLU A 43 1.37 3.97 -4.20
C GLU A 43 0.21 4.93 -3.97
N GLY A 44 -0.61 5.10 -5.00
CA GLY A 44 -1.85 5.83 -4.91
C GLY A 44 -3.03 4.90 -5.13
N PHE A 45 -4.01 4.96 -4.23
CA PHE A 45 -5.24 4.19 -4.35
C PHE A 45 -6.44 5.10 -4.29
N ILE A 46 -7.48 4.74 -5.06
CA ILE A 46 -8.77 5.41 -4.97
C ILE A 46 -9.63 4.66 -3.96
N ASP A 47 -10.06 5.35 -2.92
CA ASP A 47 -10.98 4.80 -1.95
C ASP A 47 -12.41 4.87 -2.50
N TYR A 48 -13.00 3.70 -2.74
CA TYR A 48 -14.35 3.57 -3.26
C TYR A 48 -15.42 3.60 -2.16
N SER A 49 -15.37 4.60 -1.33
CA SER A 49 -16.46 4.86 -0.37
C SER A 49 -17.50 5.86 -0.88
N GLY A 50 -17.56 6.05 -2.22
CA GLY A 50 -18.50 6.97 -2.86
C GLY A 50 -17.97 8.39 -3.06
N THR A 51 -16.83 8.72 -2.50
CA THR A 51 -16.09 9.95 -2.77
C THR A 51 -14.75 9.59 -3.39
N LYS A 52 -14.42 10.19 -4.52
CA LYS A 52 -13.12 9.99 -5.19
C LYS A 52 -12.01 10.65 -4.36
N ASN A 53 -11.67 10.08 -3.23
CA ASN A 53 -10.52 10.53 -2.45
C ASN A 53 -9.28 9.75 -2.88
N TYR A 54 -8.35 10.47 -3.42
CA TYR A 54 -7.06 9.92 -3.82
C TYR A 54 -6.16 9.87 -2.59
N ASN A 55 -5.93 8.67 -2.07
CA ASN A 55 -5.09 8.45 -0.91
C ASN A 55 -3.69 7.98 -1.34
N ARG A 56 -2.66 8.57 -0.75
CA ARG A 56 -1.28 8.17 -0.96
C ARG A 56 -0.84 7.24 0.16
N TYR A 57 -0.10 6.23 -0.23
CA TYR A 57 0.39 5.21 0.70
C TYR A 57 1.85 4.90 0.47
N LEU A 58 2.53 4.57 1.56
CA LEU A 58 3.80 3.88 1.53
C LEU A 58 3.48 2.38 1.52
N ALA A 59 3.92 1.69 0.49
CA ALA A 59 3.61 0.27 0.29
C ALA A 59 4.85 -0.60 0.50
N TYR A 60 4.67 -1.71 1.19
CA TYR A 60 5.66 -2.77 1.31
C TYR A 60 5.18 -3.99 0.53
N GLU A 61 5.94 -4.40 -0.48
CA GLU A 61 5.57 -5.50 -1.36
C GLU A 61 5.73 -6.85 -0.66
N LEU A 62 4.66 -7.64 -0.68
CA LEU A 62 4.67 -9.03 -0.20
C LEU A 62 4.81 -10.01 -1.34
N ASP A 63 4.10 -9.75 -2.45
CA ASP A 63 4.09 -10.63 -3.61
C ASP A 63 3.67 -9.83 -4.84
N SER A 64 4.24 -10.17 -5.99
CA SER A 64 3.89 -9.59 -7.29
C SER A 64 3.99 -10.66 -8.36
N ASN A 65 2.88 -10.96 -9.03
CA ASN A 65 2.80 -11.99 -10.05
C ASN A 65 2.22 -11.45 -11.35
N TYR A 66 2.92 -11.73 -12.45
CA TYR A 66 2.45 -11.45 -13.80
C TYR A 66 1.74 -12.67 -14.42
N GLY A 67 0.87 -12.41 -15.36
CA GLY A 67 0.23 -13.47 -16.15
C GLY A 67 -0.89 -14.21 -15.43
N THR A 68 -1.46 -13.61 -14.40
CA THR A 68 -2.64 -14.19 -13.76
C THR A 68 -3.89 -13.91 -14.60
N GLU A 69 -4.75 -14.92 -14.77
CA GLU A 69 -5.99 -14.80 -15.54
C GLU A 69 -7.21 -14.45 -14.67
N SER A 70 -7.00 -13.91 -13.49
CA SER A 70 -8.04 -13.76 -12.48
C SER A 70 -8.96 -12.55 -12.66
N GLY A 71 -8.72 -11.69 -13.67
CA GLY A 71 -9.51 -10.49 -13.86
C GLY A 71 -9.21 -9.39 -12.83
N GLU A 72 -9.81 -8.22 -13.03
CA GLU A 72 -9.59 -7.08 -12.14
C GLU A 72 -10.32 -7.26 -10.82
N PHE A 73 -9.62 -7.05 -9.72
CA PHE A 73 -10.21 -6.97 -8.39
C PHE A 73 -9.30 -6.18 -7.44
N GLY A 74 -9.89 -5.69 -6.38
CA GLY A 74 -9.15 -5.06 -5.30
C GLY A 74 -9.88 -5.28 -3.99
N ARG A 75 -9.14 -5.69 -2.96
CA ARG A 75 -9.67 -5.89 -1.63
C ARG A 75 -8.63 -5.50 -0.58
N ALA A 76 -9.11 -4.99 0.54
CA ALA A 76 -8.24 -4.54 1.62
C ALA A 76 -8.86 -4.79 2.99
N ARG A 77 -8.01 -4.93 3.98
CA ARG A 77 -8.39 -4.97 5.39
C ARG A 77 -7.35 -4.28 6.25
N PHE A 78 -7.74 -3.89 7.44
CA PHE A 78 -6.78 -3.46 8.45
C PHE A 78 -5.97 -4.66 8.97
N LEU A 79 -4.77 -4.41 9.45
CA LEU A 79 -3.94 -5.44 10.04
C LEU A 79 -4.47 -5.86 11.41
N LYS A 80 -4.30 -7.14 11.73
CA LYS A 80 -4.57 -7.70 13.05
C LYS A 80 -3.44 -7.30 14.02
N PRO A 81 -3.68 -7.28 15.34
CA PRO A 81 -2.66 -6.85 16.32
C PRO A 81 -1.28 -7.52 16.17
N ALA A 82 -1.25 -8.82 15.93
CA ALA A 82 0.01 -9.55 15.73
C ALA A 82 0.75 -9.09 14.47
N GLU A 83 0.01 -8.81 13.40
CA GLU A 83 0.56 -8.28 12.15
C GLU A 83 1.04 -6.83 12.32
N GLN A 84 0.33 -6.02 13.08
CA GLN A 84 0.69 -4.63 13.36
C GLN A 84 2.09 -4.51 13.94
N GLU A 85 2.42 -5.33 14.92
CA GLU A 85 3.74 -5.33 15.55
C GLU A 85 4.85 -5.71 14.57
N LYS A 86 4.61 -6.73 13.76
CA LYS A 86 5.55 -7.18 12.73
C LYS A 86 5.85 -6.07 11.72
N TYR A 87 4.81 -5.45 11.18
CA TYR A 87 4.97 -4.44 10.13
C TYR A 87 5.45 -3.09 10.66
N LYS A 88 5.15 -2.75 11.90
CA LYS A 88 5.75 -1.59 12.55
C LYS A 88 7.28 -1.67 12.53
N LYS A 89 7.83 -2.82 12.85
CA LYS A 89 9.29 -3.04 12.81
C LYS A 89 9.83 -2.91 11.39
N ILE A 90 9.14 -3.49 10.42
CA ILE A 90 9.57 -3.44 9.01
C ILE A 90 9.56 -1.99 8.51
N PHE A 91 8.49 -1.25 8.77
CA PHE A 91 8.36 0.14 8.33
C PHE A 91 9.27 1.11 9.09
N SER A 92 9.81 0.70 10.22
CA SER A 92 10.78 1.52 10.98
C SER A 92 12.09 1.76 10.21
N ASP A 93 12.33 1.01 9.15
CA ASP A 93 13.47 1.25 8.26
C ASP A 93 13.31 2.54 7.43
N VAL A 94 12.09 3.00 7.22
CA VAL A 94 11.80 4.16 6.36
C VAL A 94 11.04 5.28 7.07
N ILE A 95 10.35 4.98 8.15
CA ILE A 95 9.63 5.96 8.98
C ILE A 95 10.08 5.77 10.44
N PRO A 96 10.44 6.86 11.15
CA PRO A 96 10.72 6.73 12.59
C PRO A 96 9.61 6.01 13.34
N GLU A 97 9.97 5.06 14.18
CA GLU A 97 9.02 4.17 14.85
C GLU A 97 7.98 4.92 15.68
N ASP A 98 8.37 6.03 16.31
CA ASP A 98 7.48 6.88 17.10
C ASP A 98 6.42 7.63 16.27
N LEU A 99 6.61 7.70 14.95
CA LEU A 99 5.64 8.31 14.02
C LEU A 99 4.69 7.29 13.40
N ILE A 100 4.88 6.00 13.68
CA ILE A 100 4.04 4.94 13.13
C ILE A 100 2.89 4.64 14.07
N ASP A 101 1.65 4.83 13.59
CA ASP A 101 0.45 4.32 14.26
C ASP A 101 0.09 2.97 13.63
N PRO A 102 0.35 1.86 14.32
CA PRO A 102 0.17 0.53 13.71
C PRO A 102 -1.29 0.19 13.39
N THR A 103 -2.25 0.91 13.95
CA THR A 103 -3.67 0.69 13.66
C THR A 103 -4.07 1.20 12.27
N LEU A 104 -3.22 2.00 11.63
CA LEU A 104 -3.48 2.55 10.30
C LEU A 104 -3.01 1.65 9.15
N PHE A 105 -2.26 0.60 9.43
CA PHE A 105 -1.82 -0.33 8.40
C PHE A 105 -2.99 -1.07 7.77
N LYS A 106 -2.91 -1.22 6.43
CA LYS A 106 -3.85 -2.02 5.65
C LYS A 106 -3.10 -3.06 4.85
N TYR A 107 -3.70 -4.23 4.70
CA TYR A 107 -3.26 -5.24 3.75
C TYR A 107 -4.15 -5.18 2.53
N VAL A 108 -3.55 -5.09 1.34
CA VAL A 108 -4.27 -5.10 0.07
C VAL A 108 -3.84 -6.28 -0.80
N ASP A 109 -4.82 -6.82 -1.52
CA ASP A 109 -4.63 -7.82 -2.57
C ASP A 109 -5.41 -7.30 -3.78
N TYR A 110 -4.71 -6.93 -4.82
CA TYR A 110 -5.33 -6.34 -6.00
C TYR A 110 -4.75 -6.90 -7.30
N CYS A 111 -5.59 -6.93 -8.31
CA CYS A 111 -5.22 -7.39 -9.64
C CYS A 111 -5.69 -6.36 -10.65
N TYR A 112 -4.82 -5.97 -11.55
CA TYR A 112 -5.13 -5.01 -12.59
C TYR A 112 -4.57 -5.44 -13.95
N TYR A 113 -5.14 -4.85 -14.99
CA TYR A 113 -4.71 -5.09 -16.36
C TYR A 113 -3.52 -4.19 -16.70
N ASP A 114 -2.40 -4.79 -17.08
CA ASP A 114 -1.10 -4.12 -17.22
C ASP A 114 -1.05 -3.05 -18.34
N CYS A 115 -1.97 -3.08 -19.30
CA CYS A 115 -2.00 -2.07 -20.37
C CYS A 115 -2.69 -0.76 -19.98
N CYS A 116 -3.33 -0.71 -18.83
CA CYS A 116 -4.04 0.45 -18.33
C CYS A 116 -3.38 0.93 -17.06
N GLU A 117 -3.07 2.23 -16.98
CA GLU A 117 -2.65 2.81 -15.71
C GLU A 117 -3.71 2.50 -14.67
N ALA A 118 -3.27 1.92 -13.59
CA ALA A 118 -4.17 1.42 -12.57
C ALA A 118 -4.63 2.56 -11.67
N ASP A 119 -5.47 3.42 -12.20
CA ASP A 119 -6.06 4.54 -11.45
C ASP A 119 -7.23 4.12 -10.56
N ASP A 120 -7.72 2.87 -10.73
CA ASP A 120 -8.95 2.41 -10.11
C ASP A 120 -8.74 1.18 -9.23
N TYR A 121 -8.06 1.34 -8.10
CA TYR A 121 -7.99 0.26 -7.11
C TYR A 121 -9.15 0.36 -6.14
N TYR A 122 -9.96 -0.71 -6.12
CA TYR A 122 -11.06 -0.84 -5.19
C TYR A 122 -10.55 -1.33 -3.85
N VAL A 123 -10.53 -0.47 -2.87
CA VAL A 123 -10.30 -0.88 -1.50
C VAL A 123 -11.66 -1.11 -0.85
N LYS A 124 -12.17 -2.33 -0.95
CA LYS A 124 -13.37 -2.72 -0.22
C LYS A 124 -13.00 -3.01 1.21
N LYS A 125 -13.68 -2.33 2.12
CA LYS A 125 -13.53 -2.52 3.55
C LYS A 125 -13.92 -3.94 3.94
N ASP A 126 -13.08 -4.63 4.71
CA ASP A 126 -13.38 -5.92 5.35
C ASP A 126 -13.72 -7.07 4.40
N SER A 127 -13.14 -7.10 3.22
CA SER A 127 -13.55 -8.05 2.19
C SER A 127 -12.87 -9.41 2.26
N PHE A 128 -11.88 -9.63 3.13
CA PHE A 128 -11.18 -10.90 3.22
C PHE A 128 -10.37 -11.05 4.51
N GLU A 129 -10.14 -12.32 4.89
CA GLU A 129 -9.44 -12.67 6.12
C GLU A 129 -8.13 -13.44 5.90
N GLU A 130 -7.57 -13.38 4.71
CA GLU A 130 -6.29 -14.02 4.42
C GLU A 130 -5.21 -13.54 5.39
N GLU A 131 -4.47 -14.46 5.99
CA GLU A 131 -3.36 -14.14 6.87
C GLU A 131 -2.09 -13.80 6.08
N ILE A 132 -1.31 -12.89 6.61
CA ILE A 132 -0.04 -12.47 6.02
C ILE A 132 1.13 -12.62 7.00
#